data_2444b19953ac29d0de4639875284efc1
#
_entry.id   2444b19953ac29d0de4639875284efc1
#
_cell.length_a   1.000
_cell.length_b   1.000
_cell.length_c   1.000
_cell.angle_alpha   90.00
_cell.angle_beta   90.00
_cell.angle_gamma   90.00
#
_symmetry.space_group_name_H-M   'P 1'
#
loop_
_entity.id
_entity.type
_entity.pdbx_description
1 polymer ?
#
loop_
_entity_poly.entity_id
_entity_poly.type
_entity_poly.pdbx_seq_one_letter_code
_entity_poly.pdbx_strand_id
1 'polypeptide(L)'
;MLALCSGLAFADAPQVANSIDKATESIAPAFTNPYKDVGNIPVTFPNQPPLVPHSVRGLQVTKNANQCLGCHSPDVAPTTGAPRVPESHFLTRDGQKTEGTSPRRYFCLQCHVQQTNVNPI
;
A
#
# COMPACT_ATOMS: atom_id res chain seq x y z
N MET A 1 -57.44 3.11 -42.73
CA MET A 1 -56.75 2.92 -41.46
C MET A 1 -55.25 2.74 -41.77
N LEU A 2 -54.45 3.77 -41.62
CA LEU A 2 -52.99 3.70 -41.78
C LEU A 2 -52.38 3.50 -40.38
N ALA A 3 -51.67 2.43 -40.19
CA ALA A 3 -50.88 2.20 -38.98
C ALA A 3 -49.49 2.79 -39.17
N LEU A 4 -49.15 3.84 -38.42
CA LEU A 4 -47.77 4.33 -38.32
C LEU A 4 -47.00 3.42 -37.34
N CYS A 5 -46.08 2.65 -37.86
CA CYS A 5 -45.02 2.02 -37.07
C CYS A 5 -43.91 3.04 -36.81
N SER A 6 -43.87 3.67 -35.61
CA SER A 6 -42.75 4.45 -35.17
C SER A 6 -41.61 3.50 -34.73
N GLY A 7 -40.60 3.36 -35.56
CA GLY A 7 -39.36 2.68 -35.22
C GLY A 7 -38.56 3.48 -34.19
N LEU A 8 -38.37 2.92 -33.00
CA LEU A 8 -37.44 3.43 -32.02
C LEU A 8 -36.02 3.18 -32.52
N ALA A 9 -35.35 4.25 -32.95
CA ALA A 9 -33.91 4.20 -33.21
C ALA A 9 -33.18 4.15 -31.87
N PHE A 10 -32.63 3.00 -31.53
CA PHE A 10 -31.64 2.92 -30.45
C PHE A 10 -30.36 3.58 -30.94
N ALA A 11 -30.04 4.72 -30.38
CA ALA A 11 -28.74 5.34 -30.60
C ALA A 11 -27.67 4.38 -30.02
N ASP A 12 -26.77 3.91 -30.87
CA ASP A 12 -25.59 3.16 -30.44
C ASP A 12 -24.82 4.00 -29.42
N ALA A 13 -24.76 3.53 -28.19
CA ALA A 13 -23.91 4.14 -27.18
C ALA A 13 -22.44 4.08 -27.67
N PRO A 14 -21.67 5.16 -27.53
CA PRO A 14 -20.28 5.15 -27.96
C PRO A 14 -19.52 4.02 -27.24
N GLN A 15 -19.02 3.08 -28.02
CA GLN A 15 -18.25 1.94 -27.53
C GLN A 15 -16.90 2.44 -26.99
N VAL A 16 -16.84 2.71 -25.70
CA VAL A 16 -15.59 3.09 -25.00
C VAL A 16 -14.65 1.89 -24.85
N ALA A 17 -15.13 0.69 -25.13
CA ALA A 17 -14.40 -0.58 -24.95
C ALA A 17 -13.21 -0.79 -25.89
N ASN A 18 -13.06 -0.02 -26.95
CA ASN A 18 -12.17 -0.40 -28.06
C ASN A 18 -10.70 -0.03 -27.89
N SER A 19 -10.33 0.71 -26.84
CA SER A 19 -8.92 1.06 -26.62
C SER A 19 -8.17 0.03 -25.78
N ILE A 20 -8.89 -0.71 -24.91
CA ILE A 20 -8.27 -1.74 -24.06
C ILE A 20 -8.08 -3.04 -24.84
N ASP A 21 -9.08 -3.40 -25.69
CA ASP A 21 -9.01 -4.62 -26.50
C ASP A 21 -7.98 -4.54 -27.63
N LYS A 22 -7.57 -3.33 -28.02
CA LYS A 22 -6.51 -3.06 -29.00
C LYS A 22 -5.16 -2.74 -28.39
N ALA A 23 -5.06 -2.66 -27.07
CA ALA A 23 -3.78 -2.58 -26.42
C ALA A 23 -3.04 -3.89 -26.70
N THR A 24 -2.00 -3.81 -27.50
CA THR A 24 -0.99 -4.87 -27.61
C THR A 24 -0.69 -5.33 -26.22
N GLU A 25 -0.79 -6.63 -25.97
CA GLU A 25 -0.60 -7.25 -24.67
C GLU A 25 0.60 -6.62 -23.97
N SER A 26 0.29 -5.80 -22.97
CA SER A 26 1.32 -5.12 -22.18
C SER A 26 1.90 -6.15 -21.23
N ILE A 27 3.03 -6.74 -21.62
CA ILE A 27 3.79 -7.59 -20.74
C ILE A 27 4.26 -6.70 -19.60
N ALA A 28 3.72 -6.92 -18.41
CA ALA A 28 4.17 -6.21 -17.22
C ALA A 28 5.69 -6.42 -17.07
N PRO A 29 6.48 -5.36 -16.88
CA PRO A 29 7.90 -5.51 -16.67
C PRO A 29 8.16 -6.46 -15.49
N ALA A 30 9.20 -7.29 -15.61
CA ALA A 30 9.58 -8.19 -14.54
C ALA A 30 9.73 -7.41 -13.23
N PHE A 31 9.08 -7.88 -12.17
CA PHE A 31 9.21 -7.25 -10.86
C PHE A 31 10.65 -7.45 -10.38
N THR A 32 11.44 -6.40 -10.46
CA THR A 32 12.72 -6.35 -9.79
C THR A 32 12.47 -5.95 -8.34
N ASN A 33 13.06 -6.68 -7.39
CA ASN A 33 13.03 -6.29 -5.99
C ASN A 33 14.20 -5.33 -5.73
N PRO A 34 14.01 -4.01 -5.89
CA PRO A 34 15.11 -3.04 -5.82
C PRO A 34 15.50 -2.68 -4.38
N TYR A 35 15.12 -3.52 -3.41
CA TYR A 35 15.41 -3.19 -2.04
C TYR A 35 16.94 -3.13 -1.81
N LYS A 36 17.35 -2.17 -1.00
CA LYS A 36 18.74 -1.91 -0.67
C LYS A 36 19.02 -2.32 0.77
N ASP A 37 19.88 -3.30 0.95
CA ASP A 37 20.35 -3.72 2.26
C ASP A 37 21.62 -2.91 2.64
N VAL A 38 21.41 -1.78 3.26
CA VAL A 38 22.48 -0.88 3.75
C VAL A 38 22.30 -0.55 5.23
N GLY A 39 21.52 -1.35 5.94
CA GLY A 39 21.09 -1.02 7.29
C GLY A 39 20.10 0.15 7.33
N ASN A 40 19.92 0.73 8.50
CA ASN A 40 18.96 1.82 8.69
C ASN A 40 19.48 3.12 8.08
N ILE A 41 18.72 3.69 7.13
CA ILE A 41 18.98 5.05 6.64
C ILE A 41 18.46 6.04 7.70
N PRO A 42 19.30 7.00 8.14
CA PRO A 42 18.87 8.00 9.12
C PRO A 42 17.70 8.84 8.62
N VAL A 43 16.82 9.20 9.55
CA VAL A 43 15.76 10.17 9.27
C VAL A 43 16.35 11.58 9.08
N THR A 44 15.77 12.38 8.18
CA THR A 44 16.26 13.72 7.84
C THR A 44 15.49 14.83 8.55
N PHE A 45 14.32 14.51 9.14
CA PHE A 45 13.52 15.46 9.91
C PHE A 45 12.78 14.77 11.07
N PRO A 46 12.41 15.52 12.12
CA PRO A 46 11.69 14.96 13.26
C PRO A 46 10.38 14.31 12.85
N ASN A 47 10.08 13.16 13.45
CA ASN A 47 8.87 12.36 13.19
C ASN A 47 8.73 11.80 11.76
N GLN A 48 9.78 11.84 10.97
CA GLN A 48 9.82 11.14 9.69
C GLN A 48 9.63 9.63 9.93
N PRO A 49 8.71 8.96 9.19
CA PRO A 49 8.64 7.52 9.22
C PRO A 49 9.96 6.90 8.71
N PRO A 50 10.64 6.07 9.50
CA PRO A 50 11.84 5.39 9.03
C PRO A 50 11.57 4.56 7.78
N LEU A 51 12.54 4.50 6.88
CA LEU A 51 12.50 3.59 5.75
C LEU A 51 12.62 2.15 6.22
N VAL A 52 12.02 1.21 5.48
CA VAL A 52 12.12 -0.22 5.78
C VAL A 52 13.42 -0.77 5.21
N PRO A 53 14.38 -1.24 6.05
CA PRO A 53 15.69 -1.68 5.59
C PRO A 53 15.72 -3.12 5.09
N HIS A 54 14.59 -3.82 5.11
CA HIS A 54 14.48 -5.22 4.65
C HIS A 54 13.38 -5.37 3.60
N SER A 55 13.37 -6.50 2.89
CA SER A 55 12.31 -6.78 1.92
C SER A 55 10.95 -6.90 2.59
N VAL A 56 9.96 -6.25 2.01
CA VAL A 56 8.54 -6.38 2.40
C VAL A 56 7.76 -7.27 1.43
N ARG A 57 8.45 -7.89 0.47
CA ARG A 57 7.83 -8.75 -0.53
C ARG A 57 7.15 -9.94 0.16
N GLY A 58 5.88 -10.17 -0.16
CA GLY A 58 5.09 -11.24 0.43
C GLY A 58 4.49 -10.92 1.81
N LEU A 59 4.88 -9.81 2.43
CA LEU A 59 4.24 -9.35 3.66
C LEU A 59 2.89 -8.70 3.34
N GLN A 60 1.86 -9.14 4.03
CA GLN A 60 0.50 -8.65 3.83
C GLN A 60 0.05 -7.75 4.99
N VAL A 61 -0.56 -6.64 4.61
CA VAL A 61 -1.32 -5.79 5.53
C VAL A 61 -2.73 -5.66 4.96
N THR A 62 -3.66 -6.37 5.57
CA THR A 62 -5.08 -6.41 5.18
C THR A 62 -5.93 -5.91 6.35
N LYS A 63 -7.23 -5.80 6.14
CA LYS A 63 -8.17 -5.46 7.21
C LYS A 63 -8.06 -6.41 8.43
N ASN A 64 -7.78 -7.68 8.19
CA ASN A 64 -7.83 -8.73 9.22
C ASN A 64 -6.44 -9.25 9.60
N ALA A 65 -5.39 -8.84 8.93
CA ALA A 65 -4.03 -9.31 9.20
C ALA A 65 -3.01 -8.22 8.92
N ASN A 66 -2.06 -8.06 9.81
CA ASN A 66 -0.93 -7.16 9.66
C ASN A 66 0.35 -7.92 10.03
N GLN A 67 1.05 -8.43 9.02
CA GLN A 67 2.25 -9.25 9.24
C GLN A 67 3.44 -8.46 9.77
N CYS A 68 3.47 -7.13 9.59
CA CYS A 68 4.50 -6.29 10.19
C CYS A 68 4.47 -6.38 11.72
N LEU A 69 3.27 -6.44 12.30
CA LEU A 69 3.10 -6.56 13.75
C LEU A 69 3.55 -7.93 14.29
N GLY A 70 3.65 -8.94 13.44
CA GLY A 70 4.20 -10.25 13.81
C GLY A 70 5.65 -10.19 14.31
N CYS A 71 6.40 -9.15 13.92
CA CYS A 71 7.76 -8.92 14.42
C CYS A 71 7.89 -7.61 15.19
N HIS A 72 7.12 -6.58 14.83
CA HIS A 72 7.27 -5.21 15.36
C HIS A 72 6.30 -4.85 16.49
N SER A 73 5.32 -5.71 16.82
CA SER A 73 4.40 -5.41 17.93
C SER A 73 5.16 -5.28 19.27
N PRO A 74 4.59 -4.52 20.23
CA PRO A 74 5.22 -4.34 21.53
C PRO A 74 5.59 -5.64 22.25
N ASP A 75 4.78 -6.67 22.06
CA ASP A 75 4.93 -7.96 22.75
C ASP A 75 5.94 -8.88 22.07
N VAL A 76 6.04 -8.81 20.75
CA VAL A 76 6.88 -9.71 19.92
C VAL A 76 8.26 -9.12 19.60
N ALA A 77 8.37 -7.81 19.48
CA ALA A 77 9.60 -7.12 19.13
C ALA A 77 10.81 -7.49 20.03
N PRO A 78 10.65 -7.66 21.36
CA PRO A 78 11.75 -8.08 22.22
C PRO A 78 12.33 -9.47 21.87
N THR A 79 11.49 -10.34 21.33
CA THR A 79 11.90 -11.71 20.96
C THR A 79 12.52 -11.75 19.55
N THR A 80 12.01 -10.94 18.64
CA THR A 80 12.48 -10.91 17.25
C THR A 80 13.68 -10.00 17.02
N GLY A 81 13.96 -9.09 17.95
CA GLY A 81 14.98 -8.05 17.79
C GLY A 81 14.56 -6.93 16.82
N ALA A 82 13.32 -6.96 16.32
CA ALA A 82 12.80 -5.90 15.45
C ALA A 82 12.56 -4.60 16.26
N PRO A 83 12.74 -3.42 15.64
CA PRO A 83 12.37 -2.16 16.26
C PRO A 83 10.88 -2.18 16.67
N ARG A 84 10.63 -1.88 17.95
CA ARG A 84 9.28 -1.86 18.49
C ARG A 84 8.46 -0.70 17.93
N VAL A 85 7.22 -0.93 17.57
CA VAL A 85 6.26 0.11 17.22
C VAL A 85 6.10 1.08 18.40
N PRO A 86 6.35 2.40 18.22
CA PRO A 86 6.28 3.37 19.31
C PRO A 86 4.83 3.66 19.72
N GLU A 87 4.67 4.17 20.95
CA GLU A 87 3.36 4.45 21.54
C GLU A 87 2.49 5.39 20.70
N SER A 88 3.10 6.30 19.93
CA SER A 88 2.39 7.20 19.02
C SER A 88 1.51 6.49 17.99
N HIS A 89 1.77 5.22 17.70
CA HIS A 89 0.97 4.41 16.79
C HIS A 89 -0.30 3.84 17.42
N PHE A 90 -0.42 3.93 18.73
CA PHE A 90 -1.58 3.48 19.50
C PHE A 90 -2.47 4.64 19.98
N LEU A 91 -2.22 5.84 19.44
CA LEU A 91 -2.99 7.02 19.79
C LEU A 91 -3.94 7.43 18.66
N THR A 92 -5.18 7.78 19.01
CA THR A 92 -6.11 8.44 18.10
C THR A 92 -5.61 9.85 17.75
N ARG A 93 -6.33 10.56 16.86
CA ARG A 93 -6.03 11.95 16.55
C ARG A 93 -6.15 12.85 17.79
N ASP A 94 -7.05 12.53 18.70
CA ASP A 94 -7.32 13.27 19.92
C ASP A 94 -6.46 12.81 21.10
N GLY A 95 -5.42 11.99 20.83
CA GLY A 95 -4.48 11.51 21.83
C GLY A 95 -5.00 10.39 22.73
N GLN A 96 -6.17 9.83 22.44
CA GLN A 96 -6.72 8.71 23.20
C GLN A 96 -5.99 7.42 22.83
N LYS A 97 -5.64 6.61 23.84
CA LYS A 97 -5.00 5.32 23.64
C LYS A 97 -6.00 4.28 23.11
N THR A 98 -5.56 3.54 22.09
CA THR A 98 -6.29 2.42 21.50
C THR A 98 -5.71 1.10 21.99
N GLU A 99 -6.53 0.04 22.04
CA GLU A 99 -6.08 -1.29 22.41
C GLU A 99 -5.05 -1.86 21.42
N GLY A 100 -5.27 -1.65 20.11
CA GLY A 100 -4.32 -1.97 19.02
C GLY A 100 -3.77 -0.73 18.37
N THR A 101 -3.03 -0.90 17.27
CA THR A 101 -2.60 0.23 16.44
C THR A 101 -3.81 1.05 15.99
N SER A 102 -3.72 2.37 16.10
CA SER A 102 -4.81 3.25 15.68
C SER A 102 -5.07 3.08 14.17
N PRO A 103 -6.31 3.19 13.68
CA PRO A 103 -6.65 2.95 12.27
C PRO A 103 -5.80 3.73 11.28
N ARG A 104 -5.42 4.96 11.62
CA ARG A 104 -4.56 5.83 10.80
C ARG A 104 -3.10 5.38 10.74
N ARG A 105 -2.69 4.42 11.57
CA ARG A 105 -1.33 3.89 11.67
C ARG A 105 -1.25 2.40 11.35
N TYR A 106 -2.38 1.80 10.98
CA TYR A 106 -2.47 0.36 10.75
C TYR A 106 -1.81 -0.09 9.44
N PHE A 107 -1.95 0.68 8.36
CA PHE A 107 -1.38 0.37 7.06
C PHE A 107 0.05 0.91 6.98
N CYS A 108 0.98 0.17 7.55
CA CYS A 108 2.37 0.57 7.76
C CYS A 108 3.05 1.07 6.49
N LEU A 109 2.87 0.38 5.37
CA LEU A 109 3.53 0.69 4.09
C LEU A 109 3.04 1.97 3.40
N GLN A 110 1.99 2.62 3.91
CA GLN A 110 1.59 3.95 3.44
C GLN A 110 2.54 5.06 3.91
N CYS A 111 3.27 4.82 4.99
CA CYS A 111 4.22 5.78 5.55
C CYS A 111 5.65 5.22 5.58
N HIS A 112 5.80 3.92 5.83
CA HIS A 112 7.09 3.25 5.85
C HIS A 112 7.37 2.61 4.49
N VAL A 113 8.13 3.27 3.64
CA VAL A 113 8.49 2.76 2.32
C VAL A 113 9.78 1.95 2.39
N GLN A 114 9.87 0.94 1.54
CA GLN A 114 11.07 0.11 1.44
C GLN A 114 12.23 0.92 0.87
N GLN A 115 13.41 0.73 1.42
CA GLN A 115 14.65 1.26 0.84
C GLN A 115 14.88 0.65 -0.54
N THR A 116 15.27 1.47 -1.51
CA THR A 116 15.50 1.04 -2.88
C THR A 116 16.92 1.37 -3.33
N ASN A 117 17.44 0.58 -4.26
CA ASN A 117 18.73 0.83 -4.91
C ASN A 117 18.49 1.43 -6.30
N VAL A 118 17.81 2.56 -6.33
CA VAL A 118 17.56 3.32 -7.56
C VAL A 118 18.22 4.68 -7.45
N ASN A 119 18.77 5.17 -8.55
CA ASN A 119 19.27 6.53 -8.61
C ASN A 119 18.10 7.50 -8.69
N PRO A 120 18.13 8.62 -7.95
CA PRO A 120 17.19 9.73 -8.16
C PRO A 120 17.27 10.22 -9.61
N ILE A 121 16.13 10.58 -10.16
CA ILE A 121 16.06 11.20 -11.50
C ILE A 121 16.47 12.66 -11.38
#